data_6dfe35e528a5380a9324b2252333e393
#
_entry.id   6dfe35e528a5380a9324b2252333e393
#
_cell.length_a   1.000
_cell.length_b   1.000
_cell.length_c   1.000
_cell.angle_alpha   90.00
_cell.angle_beta   90.00
_cell.angle_gamma   90.00
#
_symmetry.space_group_name_H-M   'P 1'
#
loop_
_entity.id
_entity.type
_entity.pdbx_description
1 polymer ?
#
loop_
_entity_poly.entity_id
_entity_poly.type
_entity_poly.pdbx_seq_one_letter_code
_entity_poly.pdbx_strand_id
1 'polypeptide(L)'
;MQKAGPSRCRGRSIGIVLKLAPALLLAALILTVSSPAHAYTWMIKHGYGSCLTCHADPSGGETLTGYGRLISQELLSTKWSETNGEPSKFSQFLFGAVELPETVLLGGSLRGAYTLKEGDFRVFPMQLDAYGQLKFDPLIVGGSLGLAKVPAGSPHARAAQVTTNQGDGYNLISRNFYVGAELMSQQLIVRAGRLNLPFGLRIPEHTNWIREQTRTDRESDQQWGLSLAYTGQKFRGELMGIAGNYQINPDEFRERGYSLYLEYFTSERAAIGVNSLITTAKRDRLTLEPDVVRQAHGGFLRATLAEPLVLLAEADMLSSSNTEVGYVAFAQLDLEPVQGLHLIGTGEIYDQGYPEGGGSSGAVRSPGIGKPRYGAWASVNWFFYTHFDARLDAIFRKDEPFTLLGQLHLYL
;
A
#
# COMPACT_ATOMS: atom_id res chain seq x y z
N MET A 1 8.48 66.77 -30.04
CA MET A 1 7.90 65.77 -30.95
C MET A 1 8.85 64.63 -31.12
N GLN A 2 8.61 63.54 -30.42
CA GLN A 2 9.36 62.24 -30.55
C GLN A 2 8.33 61.15 -30.80
N LYS A 3 8.47 60.46 -31.96
CA LYS A 3 7.58 59.39 -32.39
C LYS A 3 7.93 58.09 -31.66
N ALA A 4 6.97 57.48 -31.03
CA ALA A 4 7.08 56.14 -30.51
C ALA A 4 6.89 55.10 -31.63
N GLY A 5 7.81 54.12 -31.75
CA GLY A 5 7.77 53.01 -32.69
C GLY A 5 7.01 51.82 -32.06
N PRO A 6 6.38 50.94 -32.86
CA PRO A 6 5.59 49.83 -32.34
C PRO A 6 6.45 48.63 -31.90
N SER A 7 6.20 48.12 -30.70
CA SER A 7 6.79 46.90 -30.16
C SER A 7 6.19 45.67 -30.86
N ARG A 8 7.03 44.88 -31.53
CA ARG A 8 6.69 43.55 -32.07
C ARG A 8 6.73 42.49 -30.95
N CYS A 9 5.59 42.08 -30.44
CA CYS A 9 5.42 40.80 -29.79
C CYS A 9 5.09 39.75 -30.85
N ARG A 10 6.01 38.86 -31.16
CA ARG A 10 5.74 37.67 -32.00
C ARG A 10 6.61 36.49 -31.61
N GLY A 11 5.95 35.36 -31.27
CA GLY A 11 6.44 34.08 -31.69
C GLY A 11 7.24 33.22 -30.71
N ARG A 12 6.74 32.97 -29.48
CA ARG A 12 7.31 31.91 -28.64
C ARG A 12 6.40 30.70 -28.30
N SER A 13 5.10 30.80 -28.64
CA SER A 13 4.12 29.75 -28.23
C SER A 13 4.02 28.57 -29.20
N ILE A 14 4.40 28.67 -30.43
CA ILE A 14 4.24 27.61 -31.45
C ILE A 14 5.34 26.55 -31.32
N GLY A 15 6.53 26.88 -30.84
CA GLY A 15 7.66 25.95 -30.73
C GLY A 15 7.51 24.90 -29.61
N ILE A 16 6.70 25.16 -28.59
CA ILE A 16 6.49 24.23 -27.46
C ILE A 16 5.46 23.15 -27.82
N VAL A 17 4.41 23.54 -28.55
CA VAL A 17 3.35 22.58 -28.97
C VAL A 17 3.90 21.55 -29.97
N LEU A 18 4.80 21.96 -30.88
CA LEU A 18 5.40 21.04 -31.87
C LEU A 18 6.40 20.05 -31.22
N LYS A 19 7.00 20.38 -30.09
CA LYS A 19 7.93 19.49 -29.36
C LYS A 19 7.22 18.49 -28.47
N LEU A 20 5.97 18.77 -28.04
CA LEU A 20 5.14 17.85 -27.22
C LEU A 20 4.32 16.89 -28.08
N ALA A 21 4.07 17.19 -29.36
CA ALA A 21 3.27 16.35 -30.23
C ALA A 21 3.81 14.93 -30.42
N PRO A 22 5.13 14.65 -30.61
CA PRO A 22 5.64 13.29 -30.73
C PRO A 22 5.60 12.53 -29.40
N ALA A 23 5.73 13.21 -28.26
CA ALA A 23 5.60 12.58 -26.95
C ALA A 23 4.14 12.20 -26.63
N LEU A 24 3.18 13.03 -27.03
CA LEU A 24 1.75 12.75 -26.92
C LEU A 24 1.30 11.65 -27.88
N LEU A 25 1.85 11.61 -29.11
CA LEU A 25 1.60 10.55 -30.09
C LEU A 25 2.19 9.20 -29.63
N LEU A 26 3.38 9.21 -29.06
CA LEU A 26 4.00 8.01 -28.47
C LEU A 26 3.21 7.51 -27.26
N ALA A 27 2.75 8.42 -26.39
CA ALA A 27 1.86 8.10 -25.28
C ALA A 27 0.51 7.53 -25.76
N ALA A 28 -0.08 8.10 -26.81
CA ALA A 28 -1.32 7.59 -27.39
C ALA A 28 -1.16 6.23 -28.08
N LEU A 29 0.00 5.95 -28.69
CA LEU A 29 0.29 4.65 -29.34
C LEU A 29 0.49 3.51 -28.31
N ILE A 30 0.98 3.84 -27.11
CA ILE A 30 1.15 2.87 -26.00
C ILE A 30 -0.22 2.47 -25.39
N LEU A 31 -1.27 3.28 -25.57
CA LEU A 31 -2.58 3.10 -24.98
C LEU A 31 -3.53 2.15 -25.73
N THR A 32 -3.11 1.56 -26.87
CA THR A 32 -4.05 0.83 -27.77
C THR A 32 -4.13 -0.68 -27.62
N VAL A 33 -3.46 -1.30 -26.63
CA VAL A 33 -3.44 -2.78 -26.49
C VAL A 33 -3.90 -3.17 -25.09
N SER A 34 -5.11 -3.72 -24.92
CA SER A 34 -5.68 -4.14 -23.64
C SER A 34 -5.59 -5.65 -23.37
N SER A 35 -5.05 -6.05 -22.23
CA SER A 35 -5.13 -7.41 -21.65
C SER A 35 -5.42 -7.32 -20.14
N PRO A 36 -6.05 -8.33 -19.52
CA PRO A 36 -6.46 -8.27 -18.13
C PRO A 36 -5.26 -8.31 -17.16
N ALA A 37 -5.40 -7.63 -16.03
CA ALA A 37 -4.37 -7.43 -15.01
C ALA A 37 -4.91 -7.75 -13.59
N HIS A 38 -4.06 -8.18 -12.62
CA HIS A 38 -4.44 -9.02 -11.50
C HIS A 38 -3.68 -8.77 -10.17
N ALA A 39 -4.09 -9.31 -9.02
CA ALA A 39 -4.05 -8.75 -7.69
C ALA A 39 -2.96 -9.21 -6.74
N TYR A 40 -2.68 -9.95 -5.92
CA TYR A 40 -1.60 -10.06 -4.90
C TYR A 40 -0.20 -9.93 -5.50
N THR A 41 0.76 -9.36 -4.77
CA THR A 41 2.12 -9.15 -5.30
C THR A 41 2.77 -10.45 -5.76
N TRP A 42 2.59 -11.55 -5.05
CA TRP A 42 3.06 -12.89 -5.42
C TRP A 42 2.13 -13.62 -6.41
N MET A 43 0.91 -13.13 -6.63
CA MET A 43 0.02 -13.67 -7.67
C MET A 43 0.54 -13.48 -9.09
N ILE A 44 1.66 -12.78 -9.27
CA ILE A 44 2.36 -12.67 -10.55
C ILE A 44 2.72 -14.04 -11.13
N LYS A 45 2.89 -15.08 -10.32
CA LYS A 45 3.10 -16.46 -10.76
C LYS A 45 1.94 -17.05 -11.56
N HIS A 46 0.73 -16.57 -11.30
CA HIS A 46 -0.47 -16.93 -12.05
C HIS A 46 -0.77 -15.97 -13.22
N GLY A 47 0.19 -15.12 -13.60
CA GLY A 47 0.02 -14.07 -14.61
C GLY A 47 -0.76 -12.84 -14.12
N TYR A 48 -0.96 -12.74 -12.81
CA TYR A 48 -1.73 -11.69 -12.20
C TYR A 48 -0.87 -10.45 -11.85
N GLY A 49 -0.89 -9.42 -12.68
CA GLY A 49 -0.06 -8.21 -12.56
C GLY A 49 -0.69 -7.02 -11.83
N SER A 50 -2.01 -6.77 -11.94
CA SER A 50 -2.69 -5.62 -11.35
C SER A 50 -3.61 -5.96 -10.18
N CYS A 51 -3.74 -5.04 -9.23
CA CYS A 51 -4.62 -5.20 -8.09
C CYS A 51 -6.10 -4.96 -8.44
N LEU A 52 -6.39 -4.12 -9.45
CA LEU A 52 -7.76 -3.71 -9.83
C LEU A 52 -8.68 -4.84 -10.25
N THR A 53 -8.14 -5.95 -10.73
CA THR A 53 -8.98 -7.09 -11.13
C THR A 53 -9.71 -7.72 -9.95
N CYS A 54 -9.05 -7.77 -8.81
CA CYS A 54 -9.60 -8.40 -7.60
C CYS A 54 -10.05 -7.39 -6.54
N HIS A 55 -9.55 -6.15 -6.60
CA HIS A 55 -9.82 -5.12 -5.61
C HIS A 55 -10.40 -3.85 -6.25
N ALA A 56 -11.21 -3.14 -5.50
CA ALA A 56 -11.71 -1.82 -5.89
C ALA A 56 -10.60 -0.74 -5.83
N ASP A 57 -9.61 -0.92 -4.96
CA ASP A 57 -8.46 -0.01 -4.86
C ASP A 57 -7.36 -0.41 -5.87
N PRO A 58 -6.86 0.53 -6.72
CA PRO A 58 -5.77 0.27 -7.68
C PRO A 58 -4.50 -0.27 -7.02
N SER A 59 -4.27 0.04 -5.76
CA SER A 59 -3.13 -0.45 -5.01
C SER A 59 -3.39 -1.77 -4.27
N GLY A 60 -4.58 -2.34 -4.42
CA GLY A 60 -5.00 -3.60 -3.80
C GLY A 60 -5.47 -3.47 -2.35
N GLY A 61 -5.99 -4.56 -1.80
CA GLY A 61 -6.57 -4.65 -0.45
C GLY A 61 -8.00 -4.16 -0.36
N GLU A 62 -8.56 -4.25 0.84
CA GLU A 62 -9.90 -3.79 1.17
C GLU A 62 -11.01 -4.49 0.34
N THR A 63 -11.91 -3.72 -0.30
CA THR A 63 -13.09 -4.25 -1.01
C THR A 63 -12.70 -5.13 -2.19
N LEU A 64 -13.15 -6.38 -2.17
CA LEU A 64 -13.03 -7.30 -3.29
C LEU A 64 -14.09 -7.06 -4.34
N THR A 65 -13.70 -7.18 -5.61
CA THR A 65 -14.65 -7.31 -6.73
C THR A 65 -15.30 -8.71 -6.70
N GLY A 66 -16.40 -8.91 -7.45
CA GLY A 66 -16.98 -10.25 -7.62
C GLY A 66 -15.97 -11.26 -8.18
N TYR A 67 -15.13 -10.82 -9.12
CA TYR A 67 -14.02 -11.62 -9.64
C TYR A 67 -12.97 -11.94 -8.57
N GLY A 68 -12.60 -10.97 -7.74
CA GLY A 68 -11.65 -11.19 -6.64
C GLY A 68 -12.12 -12.24 -5.64
N ARG A 69 -13.43 -12.28 -5.33
CA ARG A 69 -14.02 -13.32 -4.50
C ARG A 69 -13.96 -14.69 -5.15
N LEU A 70 -14.25 -14.77 -6.46
CA LEU A 70 -14.14 -16.02 -7.21
C LEU A 70 -12.68 -16.53 -7.19
N ILE A 71 -11.71 -15.67 -7.42
CA ILE A 71 -10.29 -16.01 -7.37
C ILE A 71 -9.84 -16.44 -5.97
N SER A 72 -10.42 -15.87 -4.93
CA SER A 72 -10.20 -16.34 -3.55
C SER A 72 -10.57 -17.82 -3.39
N GLN A 73 -11.67 -18.26 -4.01
CA GLN A 73 -12.06 -19.67 -4.03
C GLN A 73 -11.18 -20.51 -4.94
N GLU A 74 -10.92 -20.06 -6.18
CA GLU A 74 -10.37 -20.90 -7.24
C GLU A 74 -8.84 -21.03 -7.20
N LEU A 75 -8.13 -20.00 -6.75
CA LEU A 75 -6.67 -19.96 -6.79
C LEU A 75 -6.02 -19.70 -5.44
N LEU A 76 -6.66 -18.92 -4.57
CA LEU A 76 -6.04 -18.51 -3.32
C LEU A 76 -6.21 -19.57 -2.23
N SER A 77 -7.39 -20.18 -2.12
CA SER A 77 -7.70 -21.12 -1.03
C SER A 77 -7.38 -22.56 -1.40
N THR A 78 -7.03 -23.35 -0.40
CA THR A 78 -6.84 -24.80 -0.56
C THR A 78 -8.11 -25.46 -1.07
N LYS A 79 -8.01 -26.23 -2.14
CA LYS A 79 -9.12 -27.00 -2.69
C LYS A 79 -9.29 -28.32 -1.93
N TRP A 80 -10.38 -28.44 -1.21
CA TRP A 80 -10.75 -29.67 -0.52
C TRP A 80 -11.63 -30.61 -1.36
N SER A 81 -12.24 -30.08 -2.44
CA SER A 81 -13.01 -30.83 -3.43
C SER A 81 -12.88 -30.15 -4.78
N GLU A 82 -13.08 -30.92 -5.85
CA GLU A 82 -13.17 -30.36 -7.19
C GLU A 82 -14.42 -29.45 -7.27
N THR A 83 -14.20 -28.18 -7.58
CA THR A 83 -15.23 -27.25 -7.97
C THR A 83 -15.18 -27.19 -9.49
N ASN A 84 -16.31 -27.36 -10.16
CA ASN A 84 -16.37 -27.32 -11.64
C ASN A 84 -16.21 -25.89 -12.20
N GLY A 85 -15.50 -24.99 -11.48
CA GLY A 85 -15.34 -23.58 -11.84
C GLY A 85 -16.59 -22.73 -11.59
N GLU A 86 -17.63 -23.33 -11.05
CA GLU A 86 -18.85 -22.60 -10.69
C GLU A 86 -18.65 -21.84 -9.38
N PRO A 87 -19.07 -20.56 -9.29
CA PRO A 87 -19.04 -19.81 -8.04
C PRO A 87 -19.88 -20.51 -6.98
N SER A 88 -19.25 -21.01 -5.93
CA SER A 88 -20.00 -21.52 -4.79
C SER A 88 -20.63 -20.37 -4.01
N LYS A 89 -21.65 -20.65 -3.22
CA LYS A 89 -22.21 -19.63 -2.30
C LYS A 89 -21.13 -19.08 -1.36
N PHE A 90 -20.14 -19.89 -1.00
CA PHE A 90 -19.04 -19.47 -0.14
C PHE A 90 -18.11 -18.43 -0.75
N SER A 91 -18.02 -18.30 -2.08
CA SER A 91 -17.25 -17.24 -2.73
C SER A 91 -18.01 -15.90 -2.81
N GLN A 92 -19.28 -15.86 -2.46
CA GLN A 92 -20.09 -14.66 -2.51
C GLN A 92 -20.01 -13.87 -1.19
N PHE A 93 -20.43 -12.60 -1.22
CA PHE A 93 -20.46 -11.76 -0.04
C PHE A 93 -21.31 -12.38 1.08
N LEU A 94 -20.80 -12.39 2.31
CA LEU A 94 -21.39 -13.06 3.46
C LEU A 94 -21.83 -14.51 3.15
N PHE A 95 -21.00 -15.25 2.42
CA PHE A 95 -21.25 -16.66 2.06
C PHE A 95 -22.55 -16.87 1.27
N GLY A 96 -22.92 -15.88 0.47
CA GLY A 96 -24.13 -15.89 -0.34
C GLY A 96 -25.44 -15.65 0.44
N ALA A 97 -25.34 -15.17 1.68
CA ALA A 97 -26.52 -14.76 2.45
C ALA A 97 -27.11 -13.45 1.93
N VAL A 98 -26.33 -12.64 1.23
CA VAL A 98 -26.73 -11.35 0.66
C VAL A 98 -26.27 -11.27 -0.79
N GLU A 99 -27.21 -11.12 -1.72
CA GLU A 99 -26.91 -10.80 -3.11
C GLU A 99 -26.71 -9.29 -3.26
N LEU A 100 -25.56 -8.89 -3.78
CA LEU A 100 -25.25 -7.49 -4.01
C LEU A 100 -25.53 -7.12 -5.47
N PRO A 101 -26.16 -5.96 -5.74
CA PRO A 101 -26.26 -5.44 -7.10
C PRO A 101 -24.86 -5.08 -7.62
N GLU A 102 -24.65 -5.11 -8.93
CA GLU A 102 -23.36 -4.84 -9.58
C GLU A 102 -22.79 -3.44 -9.26
N THR A 103 -23.67 -2.51 -8.90
CA THR A 103 -23.30 -1.14 -8.52
C THR A 103 -22.77 -1.03 -7.09
N VAL A 104 -22.83 -2.10 -6.29
CA VAL A 104 -22.46 -2.11 -4.88
C VAL A 104 -21.39 -3.17 -4.61
N LEU A 105 -20.24 -2.75 -4.16
CA LEU A 105 -19.22 -3.63 -3.62
C LEU A 105 -19.18 -3.43 -2.10
N LEU A 106 -19.30 -4.51 -1.34
CA LEU A 106 -19.11 -4.51 0.10
C LEU A 106 -18.02 -5.52 0.47
N GLY A 107 -17.36 -5.30 1.56
CA GLY A 107 -16.34 -6.19 2.08
C GLY A 107 -16.16 -6.00 3.57
N GLY A 108 -15.32 -6.82 4.16
CA GLY A 108 -14.97 -6.72 5.56
C GLY A 108 -13.70 -7.48 5.87
N SER A 109 -13.04 -7.10 6.95
CA SER A 109 -11.84 -7.75 7.44
C SER A 109 -11.92 -7.86 8.96
N LEU A 110 -11.88 -9.09 9.44
CA LEU A 110 -11.79 -9.41 10.86
C LEU A 110 -10.51 -10.19 11.09
N ARG A 111 -9.59 -9.62 11.86
CA ARG A 111 -8.30 -10.23 12.15
C ARG A 111 -8.04 -10.26 13.66
N GLY A 112 -7.89 -11.46 14.19
CA GLY A 112 -7.38 -11.69 15.53
C GLY A 112 -5.90 -12.04 15.47
N ALA A 113 -5.11 -11.58 16.45
CA ALA A 113 -3.70 -11.89 16.53
C ALA A 113 -3.27 -12.30 17.93
N TYR A 114 -2.20 -13.08 18.00
CA TYR A 114 -1.46 -13.32 19.22
C TYR A 114 0.03 -13.06 19.01
N THR A 115 0.69 -12.58 20.04
CA THR A 115 2.14 -12.40 20.05
C THR A 115 2.73 -13.12 21.28
N LEU A 116 3.89 -13.73 21.04
CA LEU A 116 4.77 -14.21 22.10
C LEU A 116 6.12 -13.52 21.94
N LYS A 117 6.50 -12.71 22.93
CA LYS A 117 7.76 -11.96 22.95
C LYS A 117 8.32 -11.98 24.37
N GLU A 118 9.55 -12.50 24.55
CA GLU A 118 10.21 -12.61 25.88
C GLU A 118 9.36 -13.35 26.95
N GLY A 119 8.53 -14.31 26.54
CA GLY A 119 7.62 -15.00 27.46
C GLY A 119 6.30 -14.25 27.74
N ASP A 120 6.14 -13.02 27.28
CA ASP A 120 4.89 -12.28 27.36
C ASP A 120 3.96 -12.70 26.20
N PHE A 121 2.85 -13.34 26.55
CA PHE A 121 1.83 -13.79 25.61
C PHE A 121 0.65 -12.84 25.62
N ARG A 122 0.31 -12.29 24.46
CA ARG A 122 -0.82 -11.37 24.29
C ARG A 122 -1.73 -11.80 23.16
N VAL A 123 -3.03 -11.74 23.39
CA VAL A 123 -4.06 -11.91 22.36
C VAL A 123 -4.82 -10.60 22.21
N PHE A 124 -5.03 -10.18 20.98
CA PHE A 124 -5.74 -8.92 20.72
C PHE A 124 -6.48 -8.94 19.38
N PRO A 125 -7.61 -8.23 19.26
CA PRO A 125 -8.22 -7.95 17.97
C PRO A 125 -7.31 -6.98 17.20
N MET A 126 -6.82 -7.43 16.05
CA MET A 126 -5.88 -6.66 15.24
C MET A 126 -6.61 -5.75 14.26
N GLN A 127 -7.72 -6.23 13.69
CA GLN A 127 -8.47 -5.49 12.68
C GLN A 127 -9.95 -5.87 12.76
N LEU A 128 -10.80 -4.85 12.64
CA LEU A 128 -12.23 -5.00 12.43
C LEU A 128 -12.68 -3.83 11.55
N ASP A 129 -12.75 -4.08 10.24
CA ASP A 129 -13.08 -3.08 9.23
C ASP A 129 -14.22 -3.59 8.33
N ALA A 130 -15.11 -2.69 7.97
CA ALA A 130 -16.07 -2.83 6.89
C ALA A 130 -15.65 -1.91 5.74
N TYR A 131 -15.82 -2.37 4.52
CA TYR A 131 -15.46 -1.66 3.29
C TYR A 131 -16.64 -1.55 2.36
N GLY A 132 -16.70 -0.48 1.59
CA GLY A 132 -17.74 -0.33 0.57
C GLY A 132 -17.31 0.57 -0.58
N GLN A 133 -17.83 0.24 -1.76
CA GLN A 133 -17.78 1.12 -2.93
C GLN A 133 -19.12 1.10 -3.65
N LEU A 134 -19.61 2.28 -4.00
CA LEU A 134 -20.76 2.49 -4.88
C LEU A 134 -20.25 2.94 -6.25
N LYS A 135 -20.79 2.36 -7.31
CA LYS A 135 -20.46 2.66 -8.71
C LYS A 135 -21.66 3.26 -9.43
N PHE A 136 -21.47 4.44 -10.00
CA PHE A 136 -22.46 5.18 -10.79
C PHE A 136 -21.79 5.68 -12.09
N ASP A 137 -21.43 4.76 -12.97
CA ASP A 137 -20.61 5.00 -14.16
C ASP A 137 -20.71 6.44 -14.73
N PRO A 138 -19.58 7.18 -14.80
CA PRO A 138 -18.21 6.79 -14.45
C PRO A 138 -17.83 7.04 -12.98
N LEU A 139 -18.74 7.53 -12.15
CA LEU A 139 -18.46 7.97 -10.78
C LEU A 139 -18.36 6.79 -9.80
N ILE A 140 -17.45 6.90 -8.86
CA ILE A 140 -17.28 5.96 -7.75
C ILE A 140 -17.21 6.72 -6.42
N VAL A 141 -17.79 6.12 -5.39
CA VAL A 141 -17.67 6.58 -4.00
C VAL A 141 -17.30 5.38 -3.16
N GLY A 142 -16.20 5.45 -2.43
CA GLY A 142 -15.74 4.34 -1.61
C GLY A 142 -15.23 4.77 -0.24
N GLY A 143 -15.14 3.81 0.66
CA GLY A 143 -14.59 4.08 1.99
C GLY A 143 -14.59 2.87 2.91
N SER A 144 -13.98 3.06 4.06
CA SER A 144 -13.89 2.08 5.13
C SER A 144 -14.37 2.65 6.45
N LEU A 145 -14.91 1.78 7.30
CA LEU A 145 -15.25 2.08 8.68
C LEU A 145 -14.86 0.89 9.55
N GLY A 146 -14.13 1.15 10.61
CA GLY A 146 -13.65 0.10 11.50
C GLY A 146 -13.58 0.53 12.95
N LEU A 147 -13.13 -0.42 13.78
CA LEU A 147 -12.87 -0.21 15.20
C LEU A 147 -11.41 -0.55 15.50
N ALA A 148 -10.73 0.34 16.20
CA ALA A 148 -9.40 0.08 16.70
C ALA A 148 -9.20 0.67 18.09
N LYS A 149 -8.37 0.00 18.90
CA LYS A 149 -7.85 0.56 20.14
C LYS A 149 -6.62 1.39 19.80
N VAL A 150 -6.76 2.71 19.86
CA VAL A 150 -5.68 3.66 19.55
C VAL A 150 -5.18 4.26 20.83
N PRO A 151 -3.90 4.09 21.19
CA PRO A 151 -3.34 4.68 22.40
C PRO A 151 -3.44 6.22 22.37
N ALA A 152 -3.69 6.83 23.50
CA ALA A 152 -3.63 8.27 23.63
C ALA A 152 -2.19 8.77 23.40
N GLY A 153 -2.02 9.92 22.77
CA GLY A 153 -0.72 10.58 22.72
C GLY A 153 -0.29 11.08 21.36
N SER A 154 0.63 10.39 20.68
CA SER A 154 1.32 10.92 19.52
C SER A 154 0.40 11.25 18.32
N PRO A 155 0.74 12.26 17.50
CA PRO A 155 0.00 12.55 16.27
C PRO A 155 -0.14 11.35 15.33
N HIS A 156 0.87 10.46 15.32
CA HIS A 156 0.85 9.24 14.52
C HIS A 156 -0.28 8.29 14.94
N ALA A 157 -0.46 8.07 16.25
CA ALA A 157 -1.51 7.19 16.75
C ALA A 157 -2.94 7.68 16.41
N ARG A 158 -3.11 8.97 16.12
CA ARG A 158 -4.40 9.58 15.78
C ARG A 158 -4.72 9.61 14.30
N ALA A 159 -3.80 9.20 13.47
CA ALA A 159 -3.90 9.40 12.03
C ALA A 159 -5.12 8.73 11.35
N ALA A 160 -5.67 7.68 11.94
CA ALA A 160 -6.86 6.98 11.42
C ALA A 160 -8.14 7.26 12.21
N GLN A 161 -8.10 7.96 13.33
CA GLN A 161 -9.26 8.14 14.18
C GLN A 161 -10.35 9.00 13.54
N VAL A 162 -11.59 8.53 13.62
CA VAL A 162 -12.81 9.32 13.33
C VAL A 162 -13.38 9.88 14.63
N THR A 163 -13.42 9.08 15.69
CA THR A 163 -13.81 9.51 17.01
C THR A 163 -12.58 9.77 17.87
N THR A 164 -12.62 10.83 18.67
CA THR A 164 -11.54 11.21 19.58
C THR A 164 -11.84 10.72 20.98
N ASN A 165 -11.81 9.42 21.23
CA ASN A 165 -11.83 8.93 22.59
C ASN A 165 -10.45 9.17 23.21
N GLN A 166 -10.39 9.90 24.30
CA GLN A 166 -9.13 10.10 25.03
C GLN A 166 -8.88 8.88 25.92
N GLY A 167 -7.72 8.26 25.74
CA GLY A 167 -7.32 7.11 26.53
C GLY A 167 -7.33 5.80 25.74
N ASP A 168 -7.33 4.68 26.48
CA ASP A 168 -7.24 3.31 25.95
C ASP A 168 -8.55 2.74 25.40
N GLY A 169 -9.51 3.59 25.03
CA GLY A 169 -10.80 3.18 24.49
C GLY A 169 -10.75 2.76 23.03
N TYR A 170 -11.76 1.99 22.62
CA TYR A 170 -12.01 1.75 21.20
C TYR A 170 -12.51 3.01 20.52
N ASN A 171 -11.98 3.25 19.32
CA ASN A 171 -12.34 4.37 18.48
C ASN A 171 -12.87 3.87 17.15
N LEU A 172 -13.85 4.60 16.58
CA LEU A 172 -14.16 4.47 15.18
C LEU A 172 -12.98 5.00 14.37
N ILE A 173 -12.56 4.21 13.40
CA ILE A 173 -11.52 4.58 12.46
C ILE A 173 -12.07 4.50 11.04
N SER A 174 -11.54 5.33 10.16
CA SER A 174 -11.71 5.19 8.72
C SER A 174 -10.33 5.27 8.08
N ARG A 175 -9.91 4.23 7.41
CA ARG A 175 -8.59 4.20 6.76
C ARG A 175 -8.64 4.99 5.47
N ASN A 176 -9.64 4.73 4.63
CA ASN A 176 -9.86 5.48 3.40
C ASN A 176 -11.33 5.91 3.26
N PHE A 177 -11.54 6.95 2.51
CA PHE A 177 -12.80 7.33 1.90
C PHE A 177 -12.53 8.34 0.78
N TYR A 178 -13.23 8.16 -0.34
CA TYR A 178 -12.97 8.92 -1.53
C TYR A 178 -14.19 9.02 -2.43
N VAL A 179 -14.15 10.04 -3.27
CA VAL A 179 -14.94 10.15 -4.48
C VAL A 179 -14.01 10.09 -5.68
N GLY A 180 -14.45 9.52 -6.79
CA GLY A 180 -13.61 9.41 -7.97
C GLY A 180 -14.37 9.09 -9.23
N ALA A 181 -13.63 8.83 -10.29
CA ALA A 181 -14.17 8.42 -11.57
C ALA A 181 -13.28 7.34 -12.21
N GLU A 182 -13.94 6.31 -12.76
CA GLU A 182 -13.34 5.29 -13.62
C GLU A 182 -13.49 5.72 -15.07
N LEU A 183 -12.37 5.89 -15.76
CA LEU A 183 -12.32 6.37 -17.13
C LEU A 183 -11.58 5.37 -18.03
N MET A 184 -11.74 5.49 -19.36
CA MET A 184 -11.05 4.63 -20.33
C MET A 184 -11.24 3.14 -20.05
N SER A 185 -12.48 2.72 -19.81
CA SER A 185 -12.81 1.32 -19.44
C SER A 185 -12.03 0.83 -18.22
N GLN A 186 -11.95 1.65 -17.17
CA GLN A 186 -11.28 1.41 -15.89
C GLN A 186 -9.73 1.42 -15.95
N GLN A 187 -9.14 1.75 -17.09
CA GLN A 187 -7.68 1.89 -17.19
C GLN A 187 -7.15 3.13 -16.45
N LEU A 188 -7.97 4.17 -16.35
CA LEU A 188 -7.63 5.41 -15.68
C LEU A 188 -8.62 5.68 -14.56
N ILE A 189 -8.11 5.80 -13.32
CA ILE A 189 -8.92 6.09 -12.15
C ILE A 189 -8.39 7.38 -11.50
N VAL A 190 -9.29 8.32 -11.32
CA VAL A 190 -9.02 9.57 -10.58
C VAL A 190 -9.77 9.48 -9.26
N ARG A 191 -9.09 9.73 -8.14
CA ARG A 191 -9.69 9.70 -6.80
C ARG A 191 -9.29 10.92 -6.00
N ALA A 192 -10.23 11.50 -5.28
CA ALA A 192 -9.99 12.57 -4.32
C ALA A 192 -10.57 12.16 -2.95
N GLY A 193 -9.79 12.28 -1.91
CA GLY A 193 -10.19 11.91 -0.55
C GLY A 193 -9.01 11.48 0.29
N ARG A 194 -9.29 10.67 1.29
CA ARG A 194 -8.27 10.01 2.09
C ARG A 194 -7.93 8.65 1.49
N LEU A 195 -6.68 8.47 1.12
CA LEU A 195 -6.20 7.35 0.30
C LEU A 195 -4.95 6.73 0.91
N ASN A 196 -4.70 5.48 0.57
CA ASN A 196 -3.41 4.84 0.79
C ASN A 196 -2.35 5.49 -0.11
N LEU A 197 -1.12 5.63 0.39
CA LEU A 197 -0.01 6.16 -0.39
C LEU A 197 0.40 5.15 -1.48
N PRO A 198 0.46 5.55 -2.76
CA PRO A 198 1.00 4.70 -3.82
C PRO A 198 2.53 4.66 -3.74
N PHE A 199 3.07 3.60 -3.13
CA PHE A 199 4.51 3.47 -2.92
C PHE A 199 4.91 2.00 -2.80
N GLY A 200 5.92 1.58 -3.53
CA GLY A 200 6.56 0.28 -3.46
C GLY A 200 5.64 -0.96 -3.60
N LEU A 201 6.13 -2.11 -3.25
CA LEU A 201 5.38 -3.36 -3.26
C LEU A 201 4.32 -3.38 -2.16
N ARG A 202 3.13 -3.86 -2.49
CA ARG A 202 2.03 -4.04 -1.53
C ARG A 202 2.11 -5.42 -0.89
N ILE A 203 2.84 -5.51 0.21
CA ILE A 203 2.97 -6.72 1.02
C ILE A 203 2.00 -6.67 2.23
N PRO A 204 1.51 -7.82 2.71
CA PRO A 204 0.60 -7.86 3.85
C PRO A 204 1.28 -7.59 5.20
N GLU A 205 2.60 -7.70 5.27
CA GLU A 205 3.41 -7.51 6.48
C GLU A 205 3.57 -6.01 6.79
N HIS A 206 2.60 -5.44 7.50
CA HIS A 206 2.62 -4.01 7.82
C HIS A 206 3.74 -3.62 8.82
N THR A 207 4.27 -4.54 9.61
CA THR A 207 5.39 -4.31 10.53
C THR A 207 6.76 -4.58 9.90
N ASN A 208 6.83 -4.88 8.59
CA ASN A 208 8.10 -4.95 7.87
C ASN A 208 8.75 -3.57 7.82
N TRP A 209 10.07 -3.51 8.04
CA TRP A 209 10.80 -2.25 8.08
C TRP A 209 10.62 -1.39 6.82
N ILE A 210 10.46 -2.00 5.64
CA ILE A 210 10.21 -1.22 4.41
C ILE A 210 8.97 -0.32 4.54
N ARG A 211 7.89 -0.81 5.16
CA ARG A 211 6.65 -0.03 5.37
C ARG A 211 6.77 0.95 6.52
N GLU A 212 7.42 0.53 7.58
CA GLU A 212 7.62 1.33 8.78
C GLU A 212 8.54 2.53 8.51
N GLN A 213 9.71 2.31 7.90
CA GLN A 213 10.71 3.35 7.67
C GLN A 213 10.32 4.32 6.55
N THR A 214 9.69 3.85 5.50
CA THR A 214 9.13 4.72 4.44
C THR A 214 7.86 5.44 4.87
N ARG A 215 7.23 5.04 6.00
CA ARG A 215 5.93 5.54 6.48
C ARG A 215 4.86 5.46 5.39
N THR A 216 4.74 4.28 4.80
CA THR A 216 3.76 3.99 3.75
C THR A 216 2.88 2.81 4.12
N ASP A 217 2.76 2.55 5.43
CA ASP A 217 1.88 1.50 5.93
C ASP A 217 0.41 1.82 5.68
N ARG A 218 -0.32 0.83 5.19
CA ARG A 218 -1.74 0.93 4.85
C ARG A 218 -2.64 1.04 6.07
N GLU A 219 -2.15 0.64 7.23
CA GLU A 219 -2.93 0.67 8.47
C GLU A 219 -2.90 2.04 9.16
N SER A 220 -1.85 2.85 8.89
CA SER A 220 -1.61 4.08 9.65
C SER A 220 -1.20 5.31 8.84
N ASP A 221 -0.77 5.16 7.59
CA ASP A 221 -0.10 6.24 6.86
C ASP A 221 -0.93 6.86 5.71
N GLN A 222 -2.26 6.68 5.73
CA GLN A 222 -3.14 7.30 4.74
C GLN A 222 -3.07 8.82 4.79
N GLN A 223 -3.21 9.43 3.61
CA GLN A 223 -3.19 10.87 3.43
C GLN A 223 -4.42 11.35 2.65
N TRP A 224 -4.82 12.59 2.87
CA TRP A 224 -5.76 13.27 1.99
C TRP A 224 -5.04 13.76 0.76
N GLY A 225 -5.66 13.60 -0.40
CA GLY A 225 -5.09 14.07 -1.64
C GLY A 225 -5.91 13.75 -2.86
N LEU A 226 -5.28 13.97 -4.00
CA LEU A 226 -5.78 13.63 -5.33
C LEU A 226 -4.85 12.56 -5.92
N SER A 227 -5.40 11.43 -6.33
CA SER A 227 -4.67 10.32 -6.95
C SER A 227 -5.12 10.13 -8.39
N LEU A 228 -4.16 9.82 -9.26
CA LEU A 228 -4.32 9.43 -10.64
C LEU A 228 -3.64 8.07 -10.82
N ALA A 229 -4.44 7.02 -11.00
CA ALA A 229 -3.96 5.65 -11.22
C ALA A 229 -4.22 5.23 -12.67
N TYR A 230 -3.19 4.71 -13.33
CA TYR A 230 -3.27 4.14 -14.67
C TYR A 230 -2.86 2.67 -14.65
N THR A 231 -3.65 1.83 -15.33
CA THR A 231 -3.39 0.40 -15.48
C THR A 231 -3.49 -0.01 -16.94
N GLY A 232 -2.35 -0.29 -17.54
CA GLY A 232 -2.23 -0.83 -18.89
C GLY A 232 -1.59 -2.21 -18.88
N GLN A 233 -1.37 -2.79 -20.08
CA GLN A 233 -0.82 -4.14 -20.23
C GLN A 233 0.61 -4.30 -19.72
N LYS A 234 1.48 -3.38 -20.11
CA LYS A 234 2.92 -3.43 -19.79
C LYS A 234 3.34 -2.43 -18.74
N PHE A 235 2.45 -1.53 -18.38
CA PHE A 235 2.76 -0.43 -17.49
C PHE A 235 1.58 -0.13 -16.59
N ARG A 236 1.84 0.06 -15.32
CA ARG A 236 0.90 0.65 -14.38
C ARG A 236 1.60 1.67 -13.50
N GLY A 237 0.84 2.62 -13.01
CA GLY A 237 1.37 3.62 -12.10
C GLY A 237 0.29 4.36 -11.38
N GLU A 238 0.65 4.98 -10.29
CA GLU A 238 -0.22 5.85 -9.53
C GLU A 238 0.59 7.03 -9.00
N LEU A 239 0.08 8.23 -9.22
CA LEU A 239 0.61 9.48 -8.68
C LEU A 239 -0.43 10.09 -7.74
N MET A 240 -0.01 10.43 -6.54
CA MET A 240 -0.85 11.11 -5.55
C MET A 240 -0.22 12.42 -5.10
N GLY A 241 -0.96 13.51 -5.26
CA GLY A 241 -0.67 14.77 -4.58
C GLY A 241 -1.22 14.74 -3.17
N ILE A 242 -0.37 14.98 -2.18
CA ILE A 242 -0.68 14.87 -0.74
C ILE A 242 -1.03 16.25 -0.19
N ALA A 243 -2.24 16.40 0.35
CA ALA A 243 -2.71 17.64 1.00
C ALA A 243 -2.53 17.63 2.54
N GLY A 244 -2.20 16.48 3.08
CA GLY A 244 -2.03 16.25 4.53
C GLY A 244 -3.11 15.38 5.14
N ASN A 245 -2.81 14.73 6.26
CA ASN A 245 -3.80 13.96 7.00
C ASN A 245 -4.50 14.86 8.04
N TYR A 246 -5.76 15.20 7.80
CA TYR A 246 -6.51 16.16 8.66
C TYR A 246 -6.89 15.60 10.02
N GLN A 247 -6.78 14.30 10.27
CA GLN A 247 -6.90 13.72 11.60
C GLN A 247 -5.66 13.97 12.47
N ILE A 248 -4.52 14.30 11.86
CA ILE A 248 -3.32 14.67 12.59
C ILE A 248 -3.44 16.13 13.06
N ASN A 249 -3.38 16.33 14.37
CA ASN A 249 -3.42 17.65 15.02
C ASN A 249 -2.29 17.77 16.03
N PRO A 250 -1.66 18.95 16.13
CA PRO A 250 -1.87 20.17 15.34
C PRO A 250 -1.40 20.06 13.89
N ASP A 251 -1.76 21.04 13.06
CA ASP A 251 -1.45 21.12 11.62
C ASP A 251 0.06 21.05 11.31
N GLU A 252 0.90 21.47 12.22
CA GLU A 252 2.35 21.45 12.07
C GLU A 252 2.93 20.06 11.75
N PHE A 253 2.24 18.97 12.14
CA PHE A 253 2.65 17.59 11.86
C PHE A 253 2.09 17.02 10.55
N ARG A 254 1.27 17.78 9.82
CA ARG A 254 0.67 17.31 8.56
C ARG A 254 1.67 17.39 7.42
N GLU A 255 1.95 16.24 6.84
CA GLU A 255 2.82 16.11 5.69
C GLU A 255 2.09 16.50 4.40
N ARG A 256 2.72 17.32 3.53
CA ARG A 256 2.23 17.72 2.22
C ARG A 256 3.29 17.46 1.16
N GLY A 257 2.90 17.01 -0.02
CA GLY A 257 3.84 16.67 -1.07
C GLY A 257 3.28 15.74 -2.12
N TYR A 258 4.02 14.70 -2.49
CA TYR A 258 3.54 13.68 -3.42
C TYR A 258 4.07 12.30 -3.08
N SER A 259 3.38 11.28 -3.62
CA SER A 259 3.81 9.89 -3.68
C SER A 259 3.59 9.34 -5.08
N LEU A 260 4.54 8.57 -5.58
CA LEU A 260 4.57 7.99 -6.92
C LEU A 260 4.94 6.52 -6.86
N TYR A 261 4.22 5.72 -7.63
CA TYR A 261 4.49 4.32 -7.94
C TYR A 261 4.43 4.11 -9.45
N LEU A 262 5.46 3.52 -10.03
CA LEU A 262 5.49 3.14 -11.44
C LEU A 262 6.03 1.72 -11.57
N GLU A 263 5.39 0.89 -12.38
CA GLU A 263 5.78 -0.50 -12.62
C GLU A 263 5.69 -0.85 -14.11
N TYR A 264 6.68 -1.60 -14.56
CA TYR A 264 6.77 -2.12 -15.92
C TYR A 264 6.86 -3.65 -15.89
N PHE A 265 5.99 -4.32 -16.64
CA PHE A 265 5.98 -5.76 -16.81
C PHE A 265 6.98 -6.17 -17.88
N THR A 266 8.07 -6.78 -17.46
CA THR A 266 9.10 -7.32 -18.37
C THR A 266 8.62 -8.62 -19.03
N SER A 267 7.72 -9.34 -18.35
CA SER A 267 7.00 -10.52 -18.86
C SER A 267 5.68 -10.66 -18.09
N GLU A 268 4.87 -11.66 -18.43
CA GLU A 268 3.63 -11.98 -17.69
C GLU A 268 3.91 -12.37 -16.22
N ARG A 269 5.13 -12.81 -15.92
CA ARG A 269 5.54 -13.35 -14.61
C ARG A 269 6.68 -12.56 -13.95
N ALA A 270 7.02 -11.39 -14.48
CA ALA A 270 8.05 -10.53 -13.92
C ALA A 270 7.77 -9.06 -14.17
N ALA A 271 8.01 -8.24 -13.15
CA ALA A 271 7.88 -6.80 -13.23
C ALA A 271 8.95 -6.11 -12.39
N ILE A 272 9.36 -4.93 -12.83
CA ILE A 272 10.25 -4.01 -12.13
C ILE A 272 9.55 -2.68 -11.96
N GLY A 273 9.87 -1.94 -10.91
CA GLY A 273 9.27 -0.65 -10.70
C GLY A 273 10.15 0.30 -9.92
N VAL A 274 9.68 1.55 -9.88
CA VAL A 274 10.29 2.63 -9.10
C VAL A 274 9.22 3.31 -8.27
N ASN A 275 9.63 3.88 -7.16
CA ASN A 275 8.80 4.62 -6.25
C ASN A 275 9.49 5.91 -5.81
N SER A 276 8.71 6.91 -5.47
CA SER A 276 9.21 8.20 -5.02
C SER A 276 8.20 8.87 -4.11
N LEU A 277 8.67 9.38 -2.99
CA LEU A 277 7.87 10.15 -2.05
C LEU A 277 8.68 11.35 -1.57
N ILE A 278 8.07 12.53 -1.64
CA ILE A 278 8.60 13.75 -1.01
C ILE A 278 7.46 14.39 -0.23
N THR A 279 7.68 14.65 1.05
CA THR A 279 6.74 15.38 1.89
C THR A 279 7.43 16.44 2.71
N THR A 280 6.72 17.50 3.02
CA THR A 280 7.14 18.59 3.91
C THR A 280 6.18 18.74 5.06
N ALA A 281 6.68 18.99 6.27
CA ALA A 281 5.89 19.33 7.45
C ALA A 281 6.65 20.37 8.28
N LYS A 282 5.91 21.21 9.02
CA LYS A 282 6.55 22.14 9.96
C LYS A 282 7.22 21.43 11.13
N ARG A 283 6.75 20.20 11.44
CA ARG A 283 7.35 19.36 12.46
C ARG A 283 7.15 17.88 12.10
N ASP A 284 8.18 17.07 12.27
CA ASP A 284 8.07 15.62 12.10
C ASP A 284 7.20 15.01 13.21
N ARG A 285 6.28 14.11 12.84
CA ARG A 285 5.35 13.48 13.78
C ARG A 285 5.98 12.42 14.69
N LEU A 286 7.16 11.90 14.35
CA LEU A 286 7.86 10.88 15.12
C LEU A 286 9.08 11.43 15.85
N THR A 287 9.91 12.21 15.15
CA THR A 287 11.13 12.77 15.72
C THR A 287 10.90 14.11 16.41
N LEU A 288 9.77 14.78 16.12
CA LEU A 288 9.41 16.13 16.59
C LEU A 288 10.38 17.24 16.11
N GLU A 289 11.23 16.94 15.13
CA GLU A 289 12.14 17.90 14.50
C GLU A 289 11.37 18.97 13.73
N PRO A 290 11.81 20.23 13.72
CA PRO A 290 11.14 21.30 12.97
C PRO A 290 11.54 21.29 11.49
N ASP A 291 10.70 21.89 10.65
CA ASP A 291 10.93 22.19 9.23
C ASP A 291 11.49 21.02 8.42
N VAL A 292 10.76 19.90 8.46
CA VAL A 292 11.20 18.63 7.87
C VAL A 292 10.78 18.51 6.41
N VAL A 293 11.76 18.17 5.56
CA VAL A 293 11.55 17.60 4.23
C VAL A 293 11.92 16.12 4.31
N ARG A 294 10.94 15.23 4.19
CA ARG A 294 11.14 13.79 4.19
C ARG A 294 11.07 13.25 2.76
N GLN A 295 12.01 12.38 2.42
CA GLN A 295 12.10 11.76 1.11
C GLN A 295 12.33 10.27 1.23
N ALA A 296 11.69 9.50 0.34
CA ALA A 296 11.94 8.09 0.12
C ALA A 296 11.89 7.81 -1.39
N HIS A 297 12.96 7.21 -1.93
CA HIS A 297 13.09 6.92 -3.34
C HIS A 297 13.73 5.56 -3.54
N GLY A 298 13.14 4.74 -4.38
CA GLY A 298 13.68 3.42 -4.58
C GLY A 298 13.16 2.68 -5.80
N GLY A 299 13.41 1.39 -5.77
CA GLY A 299 12.96 0.48 -6.80
C GLY A 299 12.60 -0.87 -6.22
N PHE A 300 11.79 -1.58 -6.98
CA PHE A 300 11.31 -2.89 -6.59
C PHE A 300 11.24 -3.84 -7.77
N LEU A 301 11.20 -5.11 -7.46
CA LEU A 301 10.96 -6.17 -8.42
C LEU A 301 10.04 -7.23 -7.81
N ARG A 302 9.30 -7.90 -8.68
CA ARG A 302 8.62 -9.15 -8.40
C ARG A 302 8.74 -10.09 -9.58
N ALA A 303 9.07 -11.34 -9.32
CA ALA A 303 9.32 -12.32 -10.37
C ALA A 303 8.99 -13.74 -9.91
N THR A 304 8.36 -14.51 -10.76
CA THR A 304 8.25 -15.95 -10.60
C THR A 304 9.56 -16.59 -11.04
N LEU A 305 10.29 -17.18 -10.10
CA LEU A 305 11.54 -17.87 -10.36
C LEU A 305 11.30 -19.30 -10.86
N ALA A 306 10.26 -19.94 -10.34
CA ALA A 306 9.75 -21.26 -10.77
C ALA A 306 8.25 -21.29 -10.46
N GLU A 307 7.49 -22.27 -10.98
CA GLU A 307 6.04 -22.36 -10.75
C GLU A 307 5.61 -22.16 -9.29
N PRO A 308 6.24 -22.80 -8.27
CA PRO A 308 5.83 -22.62 -6.90
C PRO A 308 6.54 -21.45 -6.19
N LEU A 309 7.52 -20.77 -6.82
CA LEU A 309 8.45 -19.87 -6.14
C LEU A 309 8.44 -18.46 -6.73
N VAL A 310 8.13 -17.46 -5.88
CA VAL A 310 8.13 -16.03 -6.22
C VAL A 310 9.18 -15.29 -5.41
N LEU A 311 9.89 -14.36 -6.06
CA LEU A 311 10.76 -13.38 -5.43
C LEU A 311 10.10 -12.01 -5.45
N LEU A 312 10.06 -11.37 -4.29
CA LEU A 312 9.72 -9.97 -4.10
C LEU A 312 10.92 -9.25 -3.50
N ALA A 313 11.29 -8.09 -4.00
CA ALA A 313 12.36 -7.29 -3.39
C ALA A 313 12.08 -5.79 -3.62
N GLU A 314 12.46 -4.98 -2.63
CA GLU A 314 12.36 -3.53 -2.69
C GLU A 314 13.52 -2.92 -1.90
N ALA A 315 14.07 -1.82 -2.40
CA ALA A 315 15.11 -1.07 -1.73
C ALA A 315 14.89 0.42 -1.92
N ASP A 316 14.87 1.16 -0.84
CA ASP A 316 14.60 2.59 -0.80
C ASP A 316 15.70 3.34 -0.07
N MET A 317 16.08 4.46 -0.64
CA MET A 317 16.90 5.49 -0.03
C MET A 317 16.01 6.42 0.80
N LEU A 318 16.39 6.69 2.02
CA LEU A 318 15.66 7.53 2.96
C LEU A 318 16.46 8.81 3.23
N SER A 319 15.80 9.95 3.23
CA SER A 319 16.43 11.23 3.59
C SER A 319 15.43 12.12 4.33
N SER A 320 15.94 12.84 5.29
CA SER A 320 15.23 13.94 5.95
C SER A 320 16.15 15.15 6.03
N SER A 321 15.60 16.37 6.08
CA SER A 321 16.38 17.60 6.11
C SER A 321 17.40 17.67 7.25
N ASN A 322 17.18 16.90 8.32
CA ASN A 322 18.01 16.91 9.52
C ASN A 322 18.79 15.60 9.73
N THR A 323 18.83 14.72 8.72
CA THR A 323 19.49 13.42 8.82
C THR A 323 20.41 13.17 7.62
N GLU A 324 21.43 12.36 7.81
CA GLU A 324 22.17 11.77 6.70
C GLU A 324 21.27 10.83 5.88
N VAL A 325 21.71 10.48 4.68
CA VAL A 325 21.01 9.55 3.81
C VAL A 325 21.04 8.16 4.44
N GLY A 326 19.86 7.63 4.71
CA GLY A 326 19.64 6.27 5.15
C GLY A 326 19.13 5.38 4.02
N TYR A 327 18.87 4.12 4.34
CA TYR A 327 18.25 3.16 3.41
C TYR A 327 17.46 2.11 4.15
N VAL A 328 16.53 1.51 3.43
CA VAL A 328 15.77 0.34 3.87
C VAL A 328 15.59 -0.60 2.69
N ALA A 329 15.71 -1.90 2.91
CA ALA A 329 15.46 -2.90 1.88
C ALA A 329 14.90 -4.18 2.47
N PHE A 330 14.17 -4.93 1.65
CA PHE A 330 13.81 -6.32 1.94
C PHE A 330 13.88 -7.18 0.67
N ALA A 331 14.04 -8.48 0.90
CA ALA A 331 13.82 -9.51 -0.11
C ALA A 331 13.01 -10.65 0.51
N GLN A 332 12.01 -11.12 -0.21
CA GLN A 332 11.08 -12.15 0.22
C GLN A 332 10.99 -13.26 -0.83
N LEU A 333 11.14 -14.49 -0.41
CA LEU A 333 10.87 -15.68 -1.19
C LEU A 333 9.57 -16.29 -0.68
N ASP A 334 8.62 -16.50 -1.57
CA ASP A 334 7.34 -17.14 -1.29
C ASP A 334 7.26 -18.45 -2.10
N LEU A 335 7.24 -19.57 -1.38
CA LEU A 335 7.07 -20.92 -1.92
C LEU A 335 5.67 -21.41 -1.61
N GLU A 336 4.88 -21.72 -2.63
CA GLU A 336 3.56 -22.36 -2.49
C GLU A 336 3.64 -23.83 -2.91
N PRO A 337 3.97 -24.76 -1.98
CA PRO A 337 4.14 -26.18 -2.32
C PRO A 337 2.82 -26.86 -2.69
N VAL A 338 1.72 -26.40 -2.15
CA VAL A 338 0.35 -26.78 -2.50
C VAL A 338 -0.51 -25.54 -2.49
N GLN A 339 -1.55 -25.52 -3.32
CA GLN A 339 -2.43 -24.35 -3.43
C GLN A 339 -2.93 -23.89 -2.06
N GLY A 340 -2.73 -22.61 -1.79
CA GLY A 340 -3.17 -21.94 -0.57
C GLY A 340 -2.21 -22.05 0.62
N LEU A 341 -1.15 -22.86 0.56
CA LEU A 341 -0.14 -22.94 1.60
C LEU A 341 1.15 -22.27 1.16
N HIS A 342 1.54 -21.19 1.82
CA HIS A 342 2.71 -20.39 1.52
C HIS A 342 3.77 -20.54 2.62
N LEU A 343 4.99 -20.87 2.24
CA LEU A 343 6.18 -20.85 3.08
C LEU A 343 7.03 -19.66 2.66
N ILE A 344 7.15 -18.68 3.55
CA ILE A 344 7.72 -17.38 3.21
C ILE A 344 8.98 -17.13 4.03
N GLY A 345 10.07 -16.82 3.34
CA GLY A 345 11.32 -16.36 3.94
C GLY A 345 11.56 -14.91 3.58
N THR A 346 11.75 -14.02 4.56
CA THR A 346 12.01 -12.60 4.34
C THR A 346 13.29 -12.18 5.04
N GLY A 347 14.19 -11.51 4.32
CA GLY A 347 15.32 -10.78 4.87
C GLY A 347 15.05 -9.27 4.79
N GLU A 348 15.38 -8.53 5.83
CA GLU A 348 15.23 -7.08 5.86
C GLU A 348 16.46 -6.39 6.45
N ILE A 349 16.76 -5.18 5.97
CA ILE A 349 17.85 -4.35 6.44
C ILE A 349 17.43 -2.89 6.42
N TYR A 350 17.85 -2.10 7.40
CA TYR A 350 17.72 -0.67 7.33
C TYR A 350 18.83 0.08 8.10
N ASP A 351 19.07 1.31 7.67
CA ASP A 351 19.87 2.32 8.35
C ASP A 351 19.13 3.66 8.20
N GLN A 352 18.87 4.34 9.31
CA GLN A 352 18.15 5.63 9.26
C GLN A 352 19.04 6.81 8.87
N GLY A 353 20.35 6.61 8.72
CA GLY A 353 21.29 7.68 8.40
C GLY A 353 21.54 8.70 9.52
N TYR A 354 21.16 8.40 10.76
CA TYR A 354 21.49 9.27 11.90
C TYR A 354 22.94 9.09 12.31
N PRO A 355 23.72 10.17 12.51
CA PRO A 355 25.08 10.07 12.99
C PRO A 355 25.13 9.43 14.39
N GLU A 356 26.15 8.59 14.65
CA GLU A 356 26.45 8.08 15.99
C GLU A 356 26.68 9.26 16.93
N GLY A 357 25.86 9.39 17.97
CA GLY A 357 26.01 10.45 18.98
C GLY A 357 25.31 11.78 18.68
N GLY A 358 24.76 11.98 17.48
CA GLY A 358 23.99 13.18 17.14
C GLY A 358 22.57 13.11 17.70
N GLY A 359 22.27 13.73 18.82
CA GLY A 359 20.95 13.74 19.37
C GLY A 359 20.57 15.12 19.86
N SER A 360 19.59 15.74 19.24
CA SER A 360 18.86 16.80 19.89
C SER A 360 17.93 16.25 20.96
N SER A 361 17.79 17.05 21.98
CA SER A 361 17.10 16.75 23.22
C SER A 361 15.67 16.23 23.04
N GLY A 362 15.35 15.09 23.60
CA GLY A 362 14.01 14.70 24.00
C GLY A 362 13.29 13.61 23.22
N ALA A 363 13.78 13.17 22.06
CA ALA A 363 13.21 12.00 21.37
C ALA A 363 13.69 10.71 22.03
N VAL A 364 12.76 9.79 22.32
CA VAL A 364 13.08 8.44 22.79
C VAL A 364 13.84 7.73 21.69
N ARG A 365 15.13 7.58 21.86
CA ARG A 365 15.99 6.89 20.88
C ARG A 365 15.84 5.38 21.05
N SER A 366 15.53 4.71 19.98
CA SER A 366 15.73 3.26 19.92
C SER A 366 17.23 2.95 19.92
N PRO A 367 17.71 1.96 20.68
CA PRO A 367 19.10 1.51 20.63
C PRO A 367 19.49 1.14 19.19
N GLY A 368 20.67 1.59 18.72
CA GLY A 368 21.22 1.19 17.43
C GLY A 368 20.92 2.12 16.25
N ILE A 369 20.44 3.34 16.47
CA ILE A 369 20.31 4.37 15.42
C ILE A 369 21.70 4.75 14.90
N GLY A 370 21.88 4.77 13.57
CA GLY A 370 23.16 5.05 12.91
C GLY A 370 24.05 3.82 12.68
N LYS A 371 23.51 2.60 12.93
CA LYS A 371 24.14 1.32 12.54
C LYS A 371 23.16 0.48 11.77
N PRO A 372 23.59 -0.22 10.69
CA PRO A 372 22.73 -1.14 9.97
C PRO A 372 22.10 -2.18 10.90
N ARG A 373 20.79 -2.31 10.77
CA ARG A 373 20.01 -3.35 11.47
C ARG A 373 19.57 -4.40 10.47
N TYR A 374 19.54 -5.64 10.92
CA TYR A 374 19.21 -6.80 10.10
C TYR A 374 18.05 -7.55 10.75
N GLY A 375 17.13 -8.00 9.92
CA GLY A 375 16.01 -8.83 10.31
C GLY A 375 15.83 -9.99 9.37
N ALA A 376 15.23 -11.06 9.88
CA ALA A 376 14.81 -12.22 9.09
C ALA A 376 13.47 -12.72 9.64
N TRP A 377 12.59 -13.14 8.71
CA TRP A 377 11.30 -13.72 9.05
C TRP A 377 11.19 -15.09 8.39
N ALA A 378 10.64 -16.05 9.14
CA ALA A 378 10.17 -17.31 8.60
C ALA A 378 8.66 -17.39 8.87
N SER A 379 7.89 -17.48 7.81
CA SER A 379 6.42 -17.38 7.91
C SER A 379 5.74 -18.54 7.20
N VAL A 380 4.63 -18.97 7.78
CA VAL A 380 3.67 -19.86 7.15
C VAL A 380 2.36 -19.11 7.03
N ASN A 381 1.83 -18.99 5.82
CA ASN A 381 0.50 -18.45 5.59
C ASN A 381 -0.35 -19.49 4.88
N TRP A 382 -1.49 -19.83 5.44
CA TRP A 382 -2.35 -20.88 4.93
C TRP A 382 -3.78 -20.36 4.72
N PHE A 383 -4.18 -20.21 3.47
CA PHE A 383 -5.54 -19.95 3.05
C PHE A 383 -6.32 -21.28 3.06
N PHE A 384 -6.65 -21.75 4.26
CA PHE A 384 -7.20 -23.08 4.46
C PHE A 384 -8.64 -23.22 3.96
N TYR A 385 -9.36 -22.12 3.80
CA TYR A 385 -10.71 -22.08 3.23
C TYR A 385 -10.97 -20.74 2.55
N THR A 386 -11.96 -20.69 1.65
CA THR A 386 -12.39 -19.44 1.00
C THR A 386 -12.75 -18.41 2.06
N HIS A 387 -12.17 -17.20 1.96
CA HIS A 387 -12.29 -16.10 2.91
C HIS A 387 -11.56 -16.27 4.26
N PHE A 388 -10.83 -17.38 4.47
CA PHE A 388 -10.10 -17.60 5.72
C PHE A 388 -8.63 -17.87 5.49
N ASP A 389 -7.78 -17.20 6.23
CA ASP A 389 -6.37 -17.54 6.32
C ASP A 389 -5.88 -17.54 7.77
N ALA A 390 -4.86 -18.35 8.00
CA ALA A 390 -4.10 -18.41 9.23
C ALA A 390 -2.63 -18.18 8.92
N ARG A 391 -1.98 -17.31 9.68
CA ARG A 391 -0.58 -16.96 9.49
C ARG A 391 0.20 -17.08 10.78
N LEU A 392 1.43 -17.56 10.66
CA LEU A 392 2.40 -17.62 11.74
C LEU A 392 3.73 -17.06 11.25
N ASP A 393 4.24 -16.05 11.92
CA ASP A 393 5.50 -15.38 11.64
C ASP A 393 6.48 -15.59 12.81
N ALA A 394 7.66 -16.12 12.53
CA ALA A 394 8.80 -16.17 13.43
C ALA A 394 9.76 -15.04 13.01
N ILE A 395 9.90 -14.03 13.86
CA ILE A 395 10.60 -12.78 13.55
C ILE A 395 11.87 -12.68 14.36
N PHE A 396 13.00 -12.57 13.67
CA PHE A 396 14.34 -12.40 14.21
C PHE A 396 14.88 -11.04 13.77
N ARG A 397 15.14 -10.17 14.72
CA ARG A 397 15.73 -8.86 14.46
C ARG A 397 16.92 -8.63 15.36
N LYS A 398 18.00 -8.10 14.79
CA LYS A 398 19.18 -7.74 15.58
C LYS A 398 18.79 -6.74 16.67
N ASP A 399 19.26 -7.02 17.89
CA ASP A 399 19.03 -6.19 19.09
C ASP A 399 17.55 -6.08 19.51
N GLU A 400 16.69 -6.98 18.99
CA GLU A 400 15.31 -7.12 19.41
C GLU A 400 15.05 -8.57 19.89
N PRO A 401 14.15 -8.76 20.85
CA PRO A 401 13.77 -10.10 21.26
C PRO A 401 13.06 -10.85 20.14
N PHE A 402 13.29 -12.15 20.07
CA PHE A 402 12.53 -13.05 19.20
C PHE A 402 11.03 -12.86 19.41
N THR A 403 10.31 -12.72 18.31
CA THR A 403 8.87 -12.53 18.32
C THR A 403 8.17 -13.59 17.48
N LEU A 404 7.20 -14.26 18.07
CA LEU A 404 6.26 -15.11 17.36
C LEU A 404 4.93 -14.36 17.24
N LEU A 405 4.45 -14.17 16.01
CA LEU A 405 3.17 -13.52 15.73
C LEU A 405 2.27 -14.50 14.97
N GLY A 406 1.14 -14.84 15.56
CA GLY A 406 0.11 -15.63 14.89
C GLY A 406 -1.12 -14.80 14.60
N GLN A 407 -1.78 -15.07 13.49
CA GLN A 407 -2.94 -14.34 13.01
C GLN A 407 -3.99 -15.31 12.47
N LEU A 408 -5.25 -15.01 12.74
CA LEU A 408 -6.40 -15.63 12.07
C LEU A 408 -7.22 -14.51 11.42
N HIS A 409 -7.49 -14.65 10.15
CA HIS A 409 -8.12 -13.63 9.34
C HIS A 409 -9.35 -14.17 8.61
N LEU A 410 -10.45 -13.45 8.71
CA LEU A 410 -11.65 -13.58 7.88
C LEU A 410 -11.77 -12.32 7.04
N TYR A 411 -11.91 -12.49 5.73
CA TYR A 411 -12.13 -11.40 4.78
C TYR A 411 -13.33 -11.71 3.86
N LEU A 412 -14.07 -10.65 3.48
CA LEU A 412 -15.34 -10.78 2.73
C LEU A 412 -15.30 -9.89 1.47
#